data_0a0f6e5141f75aad676dc4c5ed1b7476
#
_entry.id   0a0f6e5141f75aad676dc4c5ed1b7476
#
_cell.length_a   1.000
_cell.length_b   1.000
_cell.length_c   1.000
_cell.angle_alpha   90.00
_cell.angle_beta   90.00
_cell.angle_gamma   90.00
#
_symmetry.space_group_name_H-M   'P 1'
#
loop_
_entity.id
_entity.type
_entity.pdbx_description
1 polymer ?
#
loop_
_entity_poly.entity_id
_entity_poly.type
_entity_poly.pdbx_seq_one_letter_code
_entity_poly.pdbx_strand_id
1 'polypeptide(L)'
;MKGKDLIRRLCQMLITLLGVTFLTFGLTYLAPGDPVEMILETGDTMVSQETIEKTRHELGLDRPFHEQYLHWLSGLLHGDMGMSYSAKMPVAEKLEQNLLGTLLLAGTATLMMLVVSVPCGVIAALYRNRWPDYLIRGVSFLGVSMPSFWVGLLLLFVFGLKL
;
A
#
# COMPACT_ATOMS: atom_id res chain seq x y z
N MET A 1 -23.33 -22.66 -8.25
CA MET A 1 -23.60 -21.23 -7.95
C MET A 1 -24.61 -20.75 -8.99
N LYS A 2 -25.76 -20.20 -8.56
CA LYS A 2 -26.76 -19.69 -9.50
C LYS A 2 -26.23 -18.38 -10.10
N GLY A 3 -26.40 -18.14 -11.40
CA GLY A 3 -25.88 -16.91 -12.06
C GLY A 3 -26.28 -15.61 -11.37
N LYS A 4 -27.45 -15.56 -10.71
CA LYS A 4 -27.89 -14.43 -9.89
C LYS A 4 -26.96 -14.12 -8.70
N ASP A 5 -26.36 -15.13 -8.07
CA ASP A 5 -25.44 -14.92 -6.93
C ASP A 5 -24.12 -14.32 -7.40
N LEU A 6 -23.67 -14.70 -8.59
CA LEU A 6 -22.44 -14.14 -9.20
C LEU A 6 -22.65 -12.66 -9.56
N ILE A 7 -23.74 -12.34 -10.24
CA ILE A 7 -24.07 -10.95 -10.60
C ILE A 7 -24.19 -10.08 -9.35
N ARG A 8 -24.90 -10.57 -8.33
CA ARG A 8 -25.02 -9.83 -7.05
C ARG A 8 -23.65 -9.54 -6.42
N ARG A 9 -22.75 -10.52 -6.41
CA ARG A 9 -21.39 -10.35 -5.87
C ARG A 9 -20.59 -9.35 -6.69
N LEU A 10 -20.65 -9.41 -8.02
CA LEU A 10 -19.98 -8.44 -8.89
C LEU A 10 -20.51 -7.02 -8.68
N CYS A 11 -21.83 -6.84 -8.57
CA CYS A 11 -22.41 -5.52 -8.25
C CYS A 11 -21.93 -5.01 -6.88
N GLN A 12 -21.90 -5.87 -5.87
CA GLN A 12 -21.39 -5.51 -4.54
C GLN A 12 -19.92 -5.11 -4.59
N MET A 13 -19.08 -5.87 -5.29
CA MET A 13 -17.67 -5.52 -5.48
C MET A 13 -17.49 -4.18 -6.18
N LEU A 14 -18.27 -3.92 -7.23
CA LEU A 14 -18.20 -2.64 -7.97
C LEU A 14 -18.60 -1.46 -7.09
N ILE A 15 -19.70 -1.58 -6.35
CA ILE A 15 -20.17 -0.53 -5.42
C ILE A 15 -19.11 -0.27 -4.33
N THR A 16 -18.54 -1.34 -3.77
CA THR A 16 -17.49 -1.21 -2.76
C THR A 16 -16.25 -0.53 -3.35
N LEU A 17 -15.83 -0.93 -4.54
CA LEU A 17 -14.68 -0.34 -5.24
C LEU A 17 -14.89 1.16 -5.49
N LEU A 18 -16.05 1.54 -6.04
CA LEU A 18 -16.40 2.94 -6.27
C LEU A 18 -16.46 3.73 -4.95
N GLY A 19 -17.01 3.15 -3.89
CA GLY A 19 -17.04 3.77 -2.56
C GLY A 19 -15.64 4.00 -2.00
N VAL A 20 -14.75 3.01 -2.11
CA VAL A 20 -13.37 3.13 -1.64
C VAL A 20 -12.60 4.18 -2.46
N THR A 21 -12.70 4.15 -3.78
CA THR A 21 -12.01 5.16 -4.64
C THR A 21 -12.49 6.57 -4.37
N PHE A 22 -13.82 6.76 -4.17
CA PHE A 22 -14.40 8.06 -3.83
C PHE A 22 -13.90 8.58 -2.47
N LEU A 23 -13.91 7.72 -1.46
CA LEU A 23 -13.41 8.07 -0.12
C LEU A 23 -11.90 8.38 -0.14
N THR A 24 -11.10 7.56 -0.82
CA THR A 24 -9.66 7.79 -0.93
C THR A 24 -9.36 9.10 -1.65
N PHE A 25 -10.03 9.36 -2.77
CA PHE A 25 -9.88 10.62 -3.49
C PHE A 25 -10.30 11.81 -2.63
N GLY A 26 -11.44 11.69 -1.91
CA GLY A 26 -11.93 12.71 -0.99
C GLY A 26 -10.95 13.01 0.16
N LEU A 27 -10.36 11.97 0.74
CA LEU A 27 -9.33 12.15 1.78
C LEU A 27 -8.08 12.84 1.24
N THR A 28 -7.65 12.49 0.03
CA THR A 28 -6.51 13.15 -0.64
C THR A 28 -6.84 14.61 -0.96
N TYR A 29 -8.05 14.88 -1.42
CA TYR A 29 -8.51 16.25 -1.72
C TYR A 29 -8.58 17.14 -0.47
N LEU A 30 -8.94 16.56 0.68
CA LEU A 30 -9.02 17.26 1.98
C LEU A 30 -7.68 17.28 2.73
N ALA A 31 -6.67 16.56 2.24
CA ALA A 31 -5.36 16.53 2.90
C ALA A 31 -4.72 17.92 2.88
N PRO A 32 -4.09 18.34 3.99
CA PRO A 32 -3.38 19.61 4.04
C PRO A 32 -2.16 19.60 3.10
N GLY A 33 -1.95 20.68 2.37
CA GLY A 33 -0.88 20.88 1.39
C GLY A 33 -1.42 21.18 0.00
N ASP A 34 -0.71 22.01 -0.73
CA ASP A 34 -1.04 22.33 -2.12
C ASP A 34 -0.21 21.42 -3.06
N PRO A 35 -0.86 20.56 -3.88
CA PRO A 35 -0.15 19.73 -4.84
C PRO A 35 0.75 20.54 -5.79
N VAL A 36 0.34 21.76 -6.15
CA VAL A 36 1.12 22.64 -7.03
C VAL A 36 2.42 23.09 -6.35
N GLU A 37 2.36 23.44 -5.07
CA GLU A 37 3.54 23.81 -4.29
C GLU A 37 4.51 22.63 -4.16
N MET A 38 3.98 21.41 -3.98
CA MET A 38 4.79 20.19 -3.92
C MET A 38 5.50 19.88 -5.23
N ILE A 39 4.86 20.14 -6.38
CA ILE A 39 5.45 19.93 -7.71
C ILE A 39 6.53 20.96 -8.00
N LEU A 40 6.25 22.24 -7.67
CA LEU A 40 7.14 23.37 -7.98
C LEU A 40 8.30 23.54 -6.99
N GLU A 41 8.35 22.73 -5.90
CA GLU A 41 9.39 22.82 -4.85
C GLU A 41 9.53 24.25 -4.28
N THR A 42 8.42 24.86 -3.94
CA THR A 42 8.38 26.26 -3.48
C THR A 42 9.09 26.50 -2.13
N GLY A 43 9.93 25.57 -1.64
CA GLY A 43 10.59 25.71 -0.34
C GLY A 43 11.56 26.90 -0.22
N ASP A 44 12.24 27.32 -1.32
CA ASP A 44 13.24 28.41 -1.25
C ASP A 44 13.29 29.31 -2.51
N THR A 45 12.56 29.01 -3.56
CA THR A 45 12.51 29.85 -4.77
C THR A 45 11.13 30.52 -4.87
N MET A 46 11.12 31.87 -5.00
CA MET A 46 9.89 32.61 -5.28
C MET A 46 9.36 32.25 -6.67
N VAL A 47 8.55 31.21 -6.75
CA VAL A 47 7.78 30.92 -7.97
C VAL A 47 6.69 32.00 -8.10
N SER A 48 6.54 32.56 -9.30
CA SER A 48 5.53 33.60 -9.52
C SER A 48 4.12 33.03 -9.34
N GLN A 49 3.20 33.83 -8.78
CA GLN A 49 1.81 33.44 -8.60
C GLN A 49 1.16 33.05 -9.95
N GLU A 50 1.57 33.67 -11.02
CA GLU A 50 1.12 33.34 -12.38
C GLU A 50 1.51 31.90 -12.76
N THR A 51 2.71 31.45 -12.40
CA THR A 51 3.15 30.06 -12.66
C THR A 51 2.36 29.05 -11.83
N ILE A 52 2.06 29.40 -10.57
CA ILE A 52 1.25 28.54 -9.69
C ILE A 52 -0.18 28.37 -10.26
N GLU A 53 -0.82 29.48 -10.64
CA GLU A 53 -2.17 29.41 -11.21
C GLU A 53 -2.21 28.69 -12.54
N LYS A 54 -1.21 28.91 -13.41
CA LYS A 54 -1.10 28.20 -14.67
C LYS A 54 -0.94 26.69 -14.47
N THR A 55 -0.04 26.28 -13.57
CA THR A 55 0.15 24.86 -13.25
C THR A 55 -1.12 24.25 -12.64
N ARG A 56 -1.82 24.99 -11.76
CA ARG A 56 -3.10 24.55 -11.18
C ARG A 56 -4.15 24.29 -12.26
N HIS A 57 -4.23 25.17 -13.24
CA HIS A 57 -5.16 25.04 -14.37
C HIS A 57 -4.78 23.87 -15.30
N GLU A 58 -3.49 23.72 -15.61
CA GLU A 58 -2.96 22.62 -16.45
C GLU A 58 -3.24 21.25 -15.81
N LEU A 59 -3.16 21.15 -14.48
CA LEU A 59 -3.46 19.95 -13.74
C LEU A 59 -4.97 19.75 -13.45
N GLY A 60 -5.81 20.74 -13.81
CA GLY A 60 -7.24 20.70 -13.56
C GLY A 60 -7.63 20.74 -12.08
N LEU A 61 -6.75 21.24 -11.22
CA LEU A 61 -6.96 21.34 -9.77
C LEU A 61 -7.86 22.53 -9.37
N ASP A 62 -8.18 23.39 -10.32
CA ASP A 62 -9.12 24.51 -10.21
C ASP A 62 -10.58 24.08 -10.43
N ARG A 63 -10.80 22.85 -10.91
CA ARG A 63 -12.14 22.32 -11.16
C ARG A 63 -12.84 21.89 -9.87
N PRO A 64 -14.19 21.82 -9.86
CA PRO A 64 -14.92 21.29 -8.72
C PRO A 64 -14.58 19.82 -8.45
N PHE A 65 -14.65 19.41 -7.18
CA PHE A 65 -14.29 18.07 -6.71
C PHE A 65 -14.82 16.92 -7.56
N HIS A 66 -16.09 16.98 -7.95
CA HIS A 66 -16.72 15.91 -8.73
C HIS A 66 -16.14 15.77 -10.13
N GLU A 67 -15.72 16.87 -10.77
CA GLU A 67 -15.06 16.82 -12.07
C GLU A 67 -13.64 16.26 -11.95
N GLN A 68 -12.89 16.65 -10.93
CA GLN A 68 -11.58 16.11 -10.66
C GLN A 68 -11.64 14.60 -10.41
N TYR A 69 -12.60 14.14 -9.60
CA TYR A 69 -12.81 12.71 -9.33
C TYR A 69 -13.16 11.93 -10.60
N LEU A 70 -14.09 12.41 -11.40
CA LEU A 70 -14.51 11.75 -12.65
C LEU A 70 -13.37 11.71 -13.68
N HIS A 71 -12.59 12.78 -13.78
CA HIS A 71 -11.42 12.84 -14.64
C HIS A 71 -10.36 11.81 -14.22
N TRP A 72 -10.02 11.77 -12.92
CA TRP A 72 -9.11 10.79 -12.37
C TRP A 72 -9.61 9.36 -12.55
N LEU A 73 -10.89 9.09 -12.26
CA LEU A 73 -11.47 7.75 -12.42
C LEU A 73 -11.46 7.32 -13.89
N SER A 74 -11.75 8.23 -14.81
CA SER A 74 -11.67 7.98 -16.26
C SER A 74 -10.24 7.64 -16.68
N GLY A 75 -9.25 8.41 -16.22
CA GLY A 75 -7.83 8.12 -16.47
C GLY A 75 -7.45 6.71 -15.98
N LEU A 76 -7.84 6.38 -14.76
CA LEU A 76 -7.58 5.06 -14.16
C LEU A 76 -8.15 3.90 -14.99
N LEU A 77 -9.36 4.06 -15.53
CA LEU A 77 -10.00 3.06 -16.40
C LEU A 77 -9.29 2.89 -17.76
N HIS A 78 -8.53 3.90 -18.20
CA HIS A 78 -7.70 3.84 -19.40
C HIS A 78 -6.24 3.49 -19.12
N GLY A 79 -5.90 3.15 -17.86
CA GLY A 79 -4.56 2.78 -17.45
C GLY A 79 -3.66 3.95 -17.05
N ASP A 80 -4.17 5.18 -17.05
CA ASP A 80 -3.47 6.34 -16.53
C ASP A 80 -3.71 6.47 -15.02
N MET A 81 -2.69 6.19 -14.23
CA MET A 81 -2.71 6.31 -12.77
C MET A 81 -2.35 7.72 -12.28
N GLY A 82 -2.09 8.64 -13.19
CA GLY A 82 -1.69 10.01 -12.89
C GLY A 82 -0.22 10.13 -12.45
N MET A 83 0.10 11.31 -11.94
CA MET A 83 1.45 11.68 -11.47
C MET A 83 1.54 11.60 -9.95
N SER A 84 2.66 11.07 -9.47
CA SER A 84 3.04 11.16 -8.05
C SER A 84 3.67 12.53 -7.79
N TYR A 85 3.01 13.36 -7.01
CA TYR A 85 3.51 14.70 -6.69
C TYR A 85 4.81 14.65 -5.88
N SER A 86 4.92 13.71 -4.95
CA SER A 86 6.14 13.56 -4.12
C SER A 86 7.32 12.94 -4.87
N ALA A 87 7.08 12.02 -5.82
CA ALA A 87 8.14 11.38 -6.60
C ALA A 87 8.41 12.07 -7.94
N LYS A 88 7.55 13.03 -8.37
CA LYS A 88 7.63 13.78 -9.64
C LYS A 88 7.73 12.88 -10.87
N MET A 89 7.06 11.74 -10.83
CA MET A 89 7.07 10.75 -11.90
C MET A 89 5.70 10.06 -12.01
N PRO A 90 5.38 9.43 -13.16
CA PRO A 90 4.15 8.66 -13.30
C PRO A 90 4.00 7.58 -12.21
N VAL A 91 2.79 7.45 -11.63
CA VAL A 91 2.52 6.45 -10.59
C VAL A 91 2.76 5.03 -11.13
N ALA A 92 2.40 4.76 -12.39
CA ALA A 92 2.63 3.46 -13.02
C ALA A 92 4.11 3.09 -13.04
N GLU A 93 4.99 4.01 -13.41
CA GLU A 93 6.45 3.80 -13.43
C GLU A 93 7.00 3.59 -12.01
N LYS A 94 6.52 4.37 -11.03
CA LYS A 94 6.91 4.20 -9.62
C LYS A 94 6.49 2.85 -9.06
N LEU A 95 5.31 2.36 -9.44
CA LEU A 95 4.85 1.02 -9.07
C LEU A 95 5.73 -0.05 -9.70
N GLU A 96 6.01 0.03 -11.00
CA GLU A 96 6.85 -0.94 -11.72
C GLU A 96 8.23 -1.05 -11.09
N GLN A 97 8.89 0.06 -10.78
CA GLN A 97 10.20 0.10 -10.14
C GLN A 97 10.24 -0.63 -8.78
N ASN A 98 9.14 -0.57 -8.01
CA ASN A 98 9.10 -1.13 -6.66
C ASN A 98 8.40 -2.51 -6.58
N LEU A 99 7.61 -2.86 -7.59
CA LEU A 99 6.76 -4.07 -7.57
C LEU A 99 7.60 -5.34 -7.48
N LEU A 100 8.66 -5.46 -8.27
CA LEU A 100 9.52 -6.64 -8.29
C LEU A 100 10.19 -6.86 -6.93
N GLY A 101 10.74 -5.80 -6.32
CA GLY A 101 11.34 -5.87 -4.98
C GLY A 101 10.32 -6.29 -3.93
N THR A 102 9.12 -5.73 -3.98
CA THR A 102 8.04 -6.08 -3.06
C THR A 102 7.60 -7.54 -3.23
N LEU A 103 7.45 -8.01 -4.48
CA LEU A 103 7.06 -9.39 -4.76
C LEU A 103 8.14 -10.40 -4.33
N LEU A 104 9.42 -10.08 -4.57
CA LEU A 104 10.53 -10.92 -4.12
C LEU A 104 10.57 -10.99 -2.59
N LEU A 105 10.44 -9.85 -1.91
CA LEU A 105 10.42 -9.81 -0.46
C LEU A 105 9.21 -10.57 0.11
N ALA A 106 8.02 -10.34 -0.40
CA ALA A 106 6.81 -11.03 0.02
C ALA A 106 6.89 -12.54 -0.26
N GLY A 107 7.40 -12.93 -1.44
CA GLY A 107 7.56 -14.32 -1.84
C GLY A 107 8.56 -15.06 -0.95
N THR A 108 9.72 -14.48 -0.71
CA THR A 108 10.74 -15.06 0.18
C THR A 108 10.25 -15.15 1.62
N ALA A 109 9.60 -14.10 2.15
CA ALA A 109 9.03 -14.12 3.48
C ALA A 109 7.94 -15.21 3.63
N THR A 110 7.06 -15.34 2.63
CA THR A 110 6.03 -16.37 2.61
C THR A 110 6.63 -17.76 2.55
N LEU A 111 7.65 -17.98 1.72
CA LEU A 111 8.36 -19.27 1.65
C LEU A 111 9.00 -19.62 2.99
N MET A 112 9.74 -18.70 3.60
CA MET A 112 10.34 -18.89 4.92
C MET A 112 9.29 -19.20 5.99
N MET A 113 8.17 -18.47 5.95
CA MET A 113 7.05 -18.72 6.86
C MET A 113 6.53 -20.17 6.72
N LEU A 114 6.30 -20.64 5.49
CA LEU A 114 5.80 -22.00 5.24
C LEU A 114 6.80 -23.07 5.67
N VAL A 115 8.09 -22.87 5.34
CA VAL A 115 9.17 -23.81 5.70
C VAL A 115 9.32 -23.97 7.21
N VAL A 116 9.05 -22.94 7.98
CA VAL A 116 9.14 -22.97 9.45
C VAL A 116 7.81 -23.39 10.08
N SER A 117 6.69 -22.76 9.66
CA SER A 117 5.41 -22.96 10.36
C SER A 117 4.80 -24.35 10.13
N VAL A 118 4.94 -24.92 8.93
CA VAL A 118 4.38 -26.24 8.63
C VAL A 118 5.05 -27.34 9.46
N PRO A 119 6.39 -27.50 9.50
CA PRO A 119 7.03 -28.48 10.38
C PRO A 119 6.74 -28.24 11.87
N CYS A 120 6.79 -26.98 12.31
CA CYS A 120 6.44 -26.64 13.69
C CYS A 120 5.01 -27.04 14.05
N GLY A 121 4.05 -26.77 13.15
CA GLY A 121 2.66 -27.16 13.35
C GLY A 121 2.48 -28.69 13.43
N VAL A 122 3.17 -29.44 12.56
CA VAL A 122 3.16 -30.92 12.57
C VAL A 122 3.77 -31.46 13.86
N ILE A 123 4.93 -30.95 14.28
CA ILE A 123 5.59 -31.35 15.54
C ILE A 123 4.67 -31.06 16.75
N ALA A 124 4.08 -29.87 16.81
CA ALA A 124 3.15 -29.51 17.88
C ALA A 124 1.93 -30.44 17.93
N ALA A 125 1.39 -30.85 16.77
CA ALA A 125 0.28 -31.79 16.70
C ALA A 125 0.67 -33.21 17.13
N LEU A 126 1.82 -33.73 16.67
CA LEU A 126 2.32 -35.06 17.01
C LEU A 126 2.67 -35.18 18.50
N TYR A 127 3.23 -34.12 19.07
CA TYR A 127 3.65 -34.10 20.50
C TYR A 127 2.71 -33.27 21.37
N ARG A 128 1.42 -33.30 21.04
CA ARG A 128 0.37 -32.54 21.76
C ARG A 128 0.47 -32.73 23.28
N ASN A 129 0.42 -31.63 24.04
CA ASN A 129 0.55 -31.56 25.48
C ASN A 129 1.90 -32.09 26.02
N ARG A 130 2.95 -32.16 25.18
CA ARG A 130 4.31 -32.46 25.59
C ARG A 130 5.19 -31.20 25.45
N TRP A 131 6.42 -31.28 25.96
CA TRP A 131 7.33 -30.13 25.97
C TRP A 131 7.58 -29.47 24.60
N PRO A 132 7.67 -30.20 23.44
CA PRO A 132 7.85 -29.54 22.15
C PRO A 132 6.64 -28.67 21.78
N ASP A 133 5.42 -29.12 22.07
CA ASP A 133 4.19 -28.37 21.85
C ASP A 133 4.15 -27.09 22.69
N TYR A 134 4.51 -27.19 23.99
CA TYR A 134 4.58 -26.01 24.85
C TYR A 134 5.65 -25.01 24.40
N LEU A 135 6.81 -25.49 23.95
CA LEU A 135 7.87 -24.63 23.43
C LEU A 135 7.39 -23.86 22.16
N ILE A 136 6.84 -24.57 21.18
CA ILE A 136 6.35 -23.99 19.93
C ILE A 136 5.26 -22.96 20.20
N ARG A 137 4.29 -23.27 21.05
CA ARG A 137 3.24 -22.34 21.46
C ARG A 137 3.81 -21.11 22.18
N GLY A 138 4.76 -21.31 23.09
CA GLY A 138 5.41 -20.22 23.81
C GLY A 138 6.15 -19.26 22.88
N VAL A 139 6.95 -19.79 21.96
CA VAL A 139 7.67 -18.99 20.95
C VAL A 139 6.68 -18.28 20.03
N SER A 140 5.63 -18.96 19.57
CA SER A 140 4.60 -18.37 18.74
C SER A 140 3.87 -17.23 19.46
N PHE A 141 3.53 -17.44 20.73
CA PHE A 141 2.87 -16.41 21.54
C PHE A 141 3.77 -15.19 21.75
N LEU A 142 5.05 -15.40 22.05
CA LEU A 142 6.03 -14.32 22.16
C LEU A 142 6.14 -13.55 20.82
N GLY A 143 6.25 -14.26 19.70
CA GLY A 143 6.35 -13.66 18.38
C GLY A 143 5.14 -12.79 18.01
N VAL A 144 3.93 -13.24 18.33
CA VAL A 144 2.69 -12.45 18.10
C VAL A 144 2.57 -11.27 19.07
N SER A 145 3.10 -11.39 20.28
CA SER A 145 3.05 -10.32 21.28
C SER A 145 4.05 -9.21 21.03
N MET A 146 5.09 -9.45 20.24
CA MET A 146 6.10 -8.42 19.89
C MET A 146 5.65 -7.58 18.69
N PRO A 147 5.86 -6.24 18.73
CA PRO A 147 5.63 -5.40 17.56
C PRO A 147 6.54 -5.83 16.40
N SER A 148 5.96 -6.05 15.23
CA SER A 148 6.70 -6.55 14.04
C SER A 148 7.87 -5.64 13.63
N PHE A 149 7.71 -4.31 13.73
CA PHE A 149 8.79 -3.36 13.45
C PHE A 149 9.98 -3.52 14.41
N TRP A 150 9.72 -3.80 15.69
CA TRP A 150 10.76 -3.98 16.69
C TRP A 150 11.58 -5.26 16.42
N VAL A 151 10.91 -6.36 16.09
CA VAL A 151 11.57 -7.60 15.65
C VAL A 151 12.40 -7.35 14.38
N GLY A 152 11.85 -6.62 13.41
CA GLY A 152 12.58 -6.23 12.20
C GLY A 152 13.85 -5.43 12.50
N LEU A 153 13.77 -4.44 13.38
CA LEU A 153 14.95 -3.64 13.79
C LEU A 153 15.99 -4.49 14.51
N LEU A 154 15.60 -5.42 15.40
CA LEU A 154 16.52 -6.34 16.05
C LEU A 154 17.24 -7.24 15.04
N LEU A 155 16.51 -7.78 14.06
CA LEU A 155 17.10 -8.61 13.01
C LEU A 155 18.08 -7.80 12.16
N LEU A 156 17.71 -6.58 11.76
CA LEU A 156 18.62 -5.66 11.05
C LEU A 156 19.87 -5.34 11.87
N PHE A 157 19.72 -5.12 13.17
CA PHE A 157 20.87 -4.88 14.05
C PHE A 157 21.79 -6.10 14.16
N VAL A 158 21.22 -7.28 14.35
CA VAL A 158 22.01 -8.51 14.49
C VAL A 158 22.69 -8.91 13.19
N PHE A 159 21.95 -8.93 12.10
CA PHE A 159 22.46 -9.40 10.80
C PHE A 159 23.12 -8.32 9.97
N GLY A 160 22.77 -7.05 10.17
CA GLY A 160 23.33 -5.95 9.39
C GLY A 160 24.56 -5.27 9.99
N LEU A 161 24.75 -5.35 11.33
CA LEU A 161 25.85 -4.68 12.03
C LEU A 161 26.84 -5.65 12.67
N LYS A 162 26.45 -6.91 12.94
CA LYS A 162 27.33 -7.90 13.59
C LYS A 162 27.79 -9.03 12.67
N LEU A 163 27.19 -9.20 11.51
CA LEU A 163 27.59 -10.12 10.45
C LEU A 163 27.98 -9.35 9.20
#